data_cf05760dc3a21f6309e3a3c9d2e9c6dc
#
_entry.id   cf05760dc3a21f6309e3a3c9d2e9c6dc
#
_cell.length_a   1.000
_cell.length_b   1.000
_cell.length_c   1.000
_cell.angle_alpha   90.00
_cell.angle_beta   90.00
_cell.angle_gamma   90.00
#
_symmetry.space_group_name_H-M   'P 1'
#
loop_
_entity.id
_entity.type
_entity.pdbx_description
1 polymer ?
#
loop_
_entity_poly.entity_id
_entity_poly.type
_entity_poly.pdbx_seq_one_letter_code
_entity_poly.pdbx_strand_id
1 'polypeptide(L)'
;MNKKIGLGTWSWGNKLFWNYQTRNDNDLRETFDEALKRGFHLIDTADSYGTGNLNGRSESLLGEFLLDTSFARKKSIQIATKLAPYPWRIGNQGFKKAFLKSLERLNNKLDIVQLHWSTAKYNPLQELHFLNNLCDLLDQGFHFQIGLSNIGPKRLKSLIHHLSKRDKKLKSVQIQFSLLAPDLLKQNQVKKICDENDIDFLAYSPLSFGILCIDPYKDENRKSTILRNILFENYEKPTYELRSCLKNIANQRSVSQAQVAINWCCYQGIIPLVGMRTKSQVIDISNVFKWNLNKTEFALLQEVSNNCLKKMPSNPFSSY
;
A
#
# COMPACT_ATOMS: atom_id res chain seq x y z
N MET A 1 -15.06 8.40 13.28
CA MET A 1 -14.23 7.21 12.93
C MET A 1 -12.76 7.56 13.12
N ASN A 2 -12.02 6.73 13.82
CA ASN A 2 -10.58 6.93 13.96
C ASN A 2 -9.89 6.45 12.67
N LYS A 3 -9.49 7.39 11.78
CA LYS A 3 -8.87 7.06 10.51
C LYS A 3 -7.48 6.51 10.73
N LYS A 4 -7.15 5.44 10.02
CA LYS A 4 -5.79 4.93 9.89
C LYS A 4 -5.29 5.18 8.47
N ILE A 5 -4.08 5.68 8.33
CA ILE A 5 -3.41 5.91 7.04
C ILE A 5 -1.98 5.40 7.18
N GLY A 6 -1.52 4.60 6.24
CA GLY A 6 -0.15 4.10 6.21
C GLY A 6 0.74 4.89 5.25
N LEU A 7 2.04 4.93 5.55
CA LEU A 7 3.09 5.42 4.66
C LEU A 7 3.55 4.27 3.76
N GLY A 8 3.35 4.38 2.44
CA GLY A 8 3.87 3.45 1.45
C GLY A 8 5.26 3.86 0.95
N THR A 9 6.19 2.93 0.93
CA THR A 9 7.60 3.21 0.57
C THR A 9 8.02 2.65 -0.78
N TRP A 10 7.10 2.25 -1.64
CA TRP A 10 7.42 1.72 -2.98
C TRP A 10 8.26 2.67 -3.85
N SER A 11 8.14 3.96 -3.65
CA SER A 11 8.94 4.98 -4.34
C SER A 11 10.38 5.09 -3.83
N TRP A 12 10.70 4.55 -2.65
CA TRP A 12 12.01 4.62 -2.02
C TRP A 12 12.92 3.54 -2.61
N GLY A 13 13.96 3.96 -3.32
CA GLY A 13 14.84 3.07 -4.07
C GLY A 13 14.41 2.77 -5.51
N ASN A 14 13.25 3.25 -5.98
CA ASN A 14 12.75 3.01 -7.32
C ASN A 14 13.24 4.08 -8.31
N LYS A 15 14.27 3.74 -9.11
CA LYS A 15 14.85 4.63 -10.11
C LYS A 15 13.96 4.79 -11.35
N LEU A 16 13.38 3.72 -11.83
CA LEU A 16 12.71 3.69 -13.13
C LEU A 16 11.42 4.52 -13.14
N PHE A 17 10.60 4.36 -12.13
CA PHE A 17 9.30 5.02 -12.08
C PHE A 17 9.33 6.33 -11.27
N TRP A 18 10.19 6.43 -10.25
CA TRP A 18 10.21 7.55 -9.32
C TRP A 18 11.48 8.39 -9.38
N ASN A 19 12.43 8.06 -10.29
CA ASN A 19 13.72 8.76 -10.42
C ASN A 19 14.46 8.88 -9.08
N TYR A 20 14.44 7.82 -8.27
CA TYR A 20 15.16 7.79 -7.03
C TYR A 20 16.68 7.87 -7.27
N GLN A 21 17.35 8.65 -6.43
CA GLN A 21 18.80 8.75 -6.35
C GLN A 21 19.20 8.76 -4.88
N THR A 22 20.39 8.25 -4.54
CA THR A 22 20.85 8.17 -3.14
C THR A 22 20.94 9.54 -2.47
N ARG A 23 21.17 10.61 -3.22
CA ARG A 23 21.10 11.99 -2.69
C ARG A 23 19.71 12.37 -2.12
N ASN A 24 18.67 11.60 -2.43
CA ASN A 24 17.33 11.83 -1.88
C ASN A 24 17.14 11.21 -0.49
N ASP A 25 18.11 10.47 0.04
CA ASP A 25 17.94 9.72 1.30
C ASP A 25 17.68 10.63 2.49
N ASN A 26 18.31 11.82 2.54
CA ASN A 26 18.03 12.82 3.57
C ASN A 26 16.60 13.35 3.49
N ASP A 27 16.08 13.64 2.29
CA ASP A 27 14.69 14.07 2.10
C ASP A 27 13.70 12.98 2.54
N LEU A 28 14.04 11.70 2.27
CA LEU A 28 13.24 10.56 2.69
C LEU A 28 13.30 10.38 4.21
N ARG A 29 14.46 10.65 4.83
CA ARG A 29 14.60 10.66 6.29
C ARG A 29 13.69 11.72 6.92
N GLU A 30 13.75 12.96 6.43
CA GLU A 30 12.86 14.02 6.91
C GLU A 30 11.39 13.69 6.70
N THR A 31 11.06 13.05 5.57
CA THR A 31 9.70 12.56 5.27
C THR A 31 9.24 11.53 6.29
N PHE A 32 10.10 10.59 6.63
CA PHE A 32 9.82 9.56 7.64
C PHE A 32 9.60 10.18 9.03
N ASP A 33 10.50 11.05 9.47
CA ASP A 33 10.42 11.71 10.78
C ASP A 33 9.16 12.58 10.89
N GLU A 34 8.80 13.32 9.83
CA GLU A 34 7.57 14.12 9.80
C GLU A 34 6.31 13.22 9.79
N ALA A 35 6.35 12.09 9.08
CA ALA A 35 5.25 11.15 9.06
C ALA A 35 4.96 10.60 10.47
N LEU A 36 5.99 10.21 11.21
CA LEU A 36 5.84 9.75 12.59
C LEU A 36 5.28 10.83 13.52
N LYS A 37 5.74 12.09 13.39
CA LYS A 37 5.23 13.22 14.16
C LYS A 37 3.74 13.46 13.92
N ARG A 38 3.23 13.13 12.73
CA ARG A 38 1.85 13.34 12.32
C ARG A 38 0.94 12.12 12.43
N GLY A 39 1.41 11.03 13.06
CA GLY A 39 0.58 9.87 13.37
C GLY A 39 0.53 8.81 12.28
N PHE A 40 1.42 8.83 11.28
CA PHE A 40 1.55 7.74 10.31
C PHE A 40 2.41 6.62 10.91
N HIS A 41 1.79 5.78 11.72
CA HIS A 41 2.51 4.73 12.44
C HIS A 41 2.55 3.39 11.68
N LEU A 42 1.71 3.17 10.67
CA LEU A 42 1.79 2.02 9.78
C LEU A 42 2.68 2.36 8.59
N ILE A 43 3.78 1.63 8.43
CA ILE A 43 4.74 1.81 7.34
C ILE A 43 4.78 0.54 6.50
N ASP A 44 4.45 0.67 5.21
CA ASP A 44 4.40 -0.44 4.27
C ASP A 44 5.60 -0.45 3.32
N THR A 45 6.30 -1.55 3.28
CA THR A 45 7.46 -1.79 2.43
C THR A 45 7.39 -3.17 1.76
N ALA A 46 8.47 -3.62 1.09
CA ALA A 46 8.63 -4.98 0.57
C ALA A 46 10.10 -5.32 0.35
N ASP A 47 10.42 -6.61 0.40
CA ASP A 47 11.76 -7.15 0.12
C ASP A 47 12.25 -6.90 -1.32
N SER A 48 11.29 -6.68 -2.23
CA SER A 48 11.53 -6.42 -3.66
C SER A 48 11.48 -4.94 -4.02
N TYR A 49 11.30 -4.03 -3.06
CA TYR A 49 11.27 -2.59 -3.35
C TYR A 49 12.67 -2.03 -3.55
N GLY A 50 12.87 -1.45 -4.73
CA GLY A 50 14.12 -0.98 -5.28
C GLY A 50 14.28 -1.40 -6.73
N THR A 51 15.29 -0.89 -7.43
CA THR A 51 15.51 -1.16 -8.85
C THR A 51 16.90 -1.78 -9.06
N GLY A 52 16.97 -2.95 -9.68
CA GLY A 52 18.22 -3.64 -9.98
C GLY A 52 19.02 -3.91 -8.70
N ASN A 53 20.25 -3.41 -8.61
CA ASN A 53 21.13 -3.58 -7.44
C ASN A 53 20.59 -2.93 -6.16
N LEU A 54 19.53 -2.13 -6.25
CA LEU A 54 18.83 -1.54 -5.10
C LEU A 54 17.65 -2.39 -4.60
N ASN A 55 17.55 -3.65 -5.02
CA ASN A 55 16.51 -4.54 -4.52
C ASN A 55 16.61 -4.68 -2.99
N GLY A 56 15.51 -4.39 -2.28
CA GLY A 56 15.49 -4.29 -0.82
C GLY A 56 15.93 -2.92 -0.25
N ARG A 57 16.27 -1.91 -1.10
CA ARG A 57 16.73 -0.58 -0.63
C ARG A 57 15.71 0.10 0.27
N SER A 58 14.41 -0.05 -0.02
CA SER A 58 13.36 0.53 0.83
C SER A 58 13.39 0.00 2.27
N GLU A 59 13.58 -1.31 2.46
CA GLU A 59 13.74 -1.89 3.79
C GLU A 59 15.04 -1.43 4.46
N SER A 60 16.16 -1.35 3.72
CA SER A 60 17.44 -0.87 4.25
C SER A 60 17.35 0.57 4.73
N LEU A 61 16.73 1.48 3.96
CA LEU A 61 16.49 2.86 4.37
C LEU A 61 15.65 2.94 5.66
N LEU A 62 14.58 2.16 5.73
CA LEU A 62 13.77 2.10 6.95
C LEU A 62 14.58 1.60 8.15
N GLY A 63 15.39 0.58 7.97
CA GLY A 63 16.28 0.07 9.02
C GLY A 63 17.27 1.12 9.50
N GLU A 64 17.92 1.85 8.56
CA GLU A 64 18.81 2.98 8.85
C GLU A 64 18.07 4.08 9.64
N PHE A 65 16.86 4.46 9.22
CA PHE A 65 16.07 5.50 9.89
C PHE A 65 15.60 5.09 11.28
N LEU A 66 15.31 3.80 11.47
CA LEU A 66 14.94 3.27 12.76
C LEU A 66 16.10 3.27 13.78
N LEU A 67 17.36 3.20 13.34
CA LEU A 67 18.50 3.25 14.26
C LEU A 67 18.47 4.51 15.15
N ASP A 68 18.23 5.66 14.55
CA ASP A 68 18.21 6.94 15.25
C ASP A 68 16.84 7.31 15.86
N THR A 69 15.84 6.47 15.65
CA THR A 69 14.50 6.69 16.21
C THR A 69 14.48 6.29 17.69
N SER A 70 13.96 7.13 18.58
CA SER A 70 13.87 6.84 20.01
C SER A 70 13.08 5.57 20.29
N PHE A 71 13.41 4.85 21.36
CA PHE A 71 12.75 3.59 21.74
C PHE A 71 11.22 3.74 21.87
N ALA A 72 10.76 4.82 22.49
CA ALA A 72 9.33 5.10 22.65
C ALA A 72 8.60 5.22 21.32
N ARG A 73 9.20 5.92 20.32
CA ARG A 73 8.64 6.03 18.96
C ARG A 73 8.70 4.70 18.22
N LYS A 74 9.82 3.95 18.31
CA LYS A 74 9.93 2.62 17.69
C LYS A 74 8.78 1.70 18.11
N LYS A 75 8.39 1.75 19.38
CA LYS A 75 7.31 0.92 19.93
C LYS A 75 5.95 1.24 19.30
N SER A 76 5.69 2.47 18.93
CA SER A 76 4.44 2.88 18.27
C SER A 76 4.38 2.58 16.77
N ILE A 77 5.52 2.31 16.11
CA ILE A 77 5.59 2.04 14.67
C ILE A 77 5.23 0.59 14.40
N GLN A 78 4.42 0.36 13.37
CA GLN A 78 4.15 -0.94 12.77
C GLN A 78 4.79 -1.00 11.39
N ILE A 79 5.77 -1.88 11.19
CA ILE A 79 6.40 -2.14 9.90
C ILE A 79 5.74 -3.35 9.26
N ALA A 80 5.11 -3.14 8.10
CA ALA A 80 4.54 -4.18 7.26
C ALA A 80 5.45 -4.39 6.04
N THR A 81 6.11 -5.55 5.94
CA THR A 81 6.84 -5.90 4.72
C THR A 81 6.11 -6.96 3.91
N LYS A 82 6.54 -7.16 2.67
CA LYS A 82 6.02 -8.19 1.78
C LYS A 82 7.16 -9.06 1.27
N LEU A 83 6.94 -10.37 1.26
CA LEU A 83 7.87 -11.32 0.68
C LEU A 83 7.37 -11.72 -0.72
N ALA A 84 8.14 -11.42 -1.74
CA ALA A 84 7.82 -11.75 -3.13
C ALA A 84 7.88 -13.27 -3.34
N PRO A 85 6.85 -13.92 -3.89
CA PRO A 85 6.85 -15.37 -4.15
C PRO A 85 7.60 -15.68 -5.46
N TYR A 86 8.92 -15.42 -5.46
CA TYR A 86 9.76 -15.78 -6.58
C TYR A 86 9.80 -17.31 -6.78
N PRO A 87 9.99 -17.82 -8.01
CA PRO A 87 9.95 -19.27 -8.31
C PRO A 87 10.90 -20.13 -7.48
N TRP A 88 12.02 -19.58 -7.02
CA TRP A 88 13.00 -20.26 -6.17
C TRP A 88 12.67 -20.26 -4.68
N ARG A 89 11.60 -19.56 -4.25
CA ARG A 89 11.10 -19.52 -2.85
C ARG A 89 10.05 -20.59 -2.63
N ILE A 90 10.48 -21.85 -2.68
CA ILE A 90 9.61 -23.02 -2.48
C ILE A 90 10.13 -23.86 -1.30
N GLY A 91 9.25 -24.73 -0.78
CA GLY A 91 9.57 -25.62 0.34
C GLY A 91 9.79 -24.89 1.67
N ASN A 92 10.36 -25.63 2.65
CA ASN A 92 10.42 -25.19 4.04
C ASN A 92 11.43 -24.07 4.34
N GLN A 93 12.33 -23.73 3.42
CA GLN A 93 13.39 -22.75 3.66
C GLN A 93 13.24 -21.48 2.80
N GLY A 94 12.45 -21.51 1.74
CA GLY A 94 12.41 -20.43 0.75
C GLY A 94 11.97 -19.10 1.34
N PHE A 95 10.87 -19.07 2.07
CA PHE A 95 10.34 -17.86 2.68
C PHE A 95 11.00 -17.55 4.03
N LYS A 96 11.44 -18.56 4.80
CA LYS A 96 12.20 -18.35 6.04
C LYS A 96 13.47 -17.53 5.79
N LYS A 97 14.24 -17.89 4.74
CA LYS A 97 15.44 -17.15 4.36
C LYS A 97 15.13 -15.72 3.91
N ALA A 98 14.02 -15.51 3.18
CA ALA A 98 13.59 -14.18 2.78
C ALA A 98 13.16 -13.33 3.99
N PHE A 99 12.41 -13.93 4.93
CA PHE A 99 12.02 -13.30 6.19
C PHE A 99 13.23 -12.83 7.01
N LEU A 100 14.21 -13.69 7.22
CA LEU A 100 15.42 -13.36 7.99
C LEU A 100 16.19 -12.20 7.36
N LYS A 101 16.31 -12.18 6.02
CA LYS A 101 16.95 -11.06 5.31
C LYS A 101 16.16 -9.74 5.44
N SER A 102 14.83 -9.79 5.42
CA SER A 102 14.01 -8.59 5.66
C SER A 102 14.12 -8.12 7.10
N LEU A 103 14.12 -9.05 8.06
CA LEU A 103 14.31 -8.74 9.48
C LEU A 103 15.65 -8.05 9.74
N GLU A 104 16.75 -8.54 9.13
CA GLU A 104 18.07 -7.92 9.17
C GLU A 104 18.06 -6.50 8.59
N ARG A 105 17.54 -6.31 7.35
CA ARG A 105 17.46 -4.98 6.72
C ARG A 105 16.63 -3.98 7.51
N LEU A 106 15.60 -4.44 8.21
CA LEU A 106 14.70 -3.63 9.04
C LEU A 106 15.20 -3.47 10.49
N ASN A 107 16.45 -3.83 10.77
CA ASN A 107 17.04 -3.70 12.11
C ASN A 107 16.17 -4.37 13.19
N ASN A 108 15.73 -5.59 12.93
CA ASN A 108 14.86 -6.42 13.78
C ASN A 108 13.48 -5.81 14.12
N LYS A 109 13.04 -4.77 13.41
CA LYS A 109 11.70 -4.20 13.57
C LYS A 109 10.79 -4.64 12.42
N LEU A 110 9.99 -5.67 12.66
CA LEU A 110 9.08 -6.24 11.67
C LEU A 110 7.81 -6.73 12.39
N ASP A 111 6.67 -6.13 12.08
CA ASP A 111 5.41 -6.39 12.78
C ASP A 111 4.38 -7.15 11.93
N ILE A 112 4.39 -6.97 10.60
CA ILE A 112 3.47 -7.65 9.67
C ILE A 112 4.27 -8.19 8.49
N VAL A 113 4.11 -9.48 8.19
CA VAL A 113 4.72 -10.16 7.03
C VAL A 113 3.64 -10.57 6.04
N GLN A 114 3.70 -10.05 4.83
CA GLN A 114 2.69 -10.25 3.82
C GLN A 114 3.22 -11.06 2.63
N LEU A 115 2.39 -11.94 2.04
CA LEU A 115 2.63 -12.44 0.69
C LEU A 115 2.45 -11.31 -0.31
N HIS A 116 3.45 -11.04 -1.18
CA HIS A 116 3.44 -9.87 -2.06
C HIS A 116 2.39 -9.95 -3.17
N TRP A 117 2.15 -11.16 -3.72
CA TRP A 117 1.08 -11.42 -4.68
C TRP A 117 0.67 -12.89 -4.66
N SER A 118 -0.53 -13.17 -5.18
CA SER A 118 -1.05 -14.52 -5.29
C SER A 118 -0.31 -15.33 -6.34
N THR A 119 -0.03 -16.59 -6.03
CA THR A 119 0.51 -17.56 -6.99
C THR A 119 -0.54 -18.58 -7.43
N ALA A 120 -1.81 -18.38 -7.08
CA ALA A 120 -2.88 -19.34 -7.34
C ALA A 120 -3.06 -19.72 -8.82
N LYS A 121 -2.68 -18.82 -9.75
CA LYS A 121 -2.79 -19.05 -11.19
C LYS A 121 -1.70 -19.94 -11.77
N TYR A 122 -0.53 -20.03 -11.12
CA TYR A 122 0.64 -20.76 -11.68
C TYR A 122 1.33 -21.70 -10.68
N ASN A 123 1.23 -21.45 -9.40
CA ASN A 123 1.78 -22.32 -8.35
C ASN A 123 0.98 -22.18 -7.03
N PRO A 124 -0.24 -22.75 -6.94
CA PRO A 124 -1.10 -22.57 -5.77
C PRO A 124 -0.53 -23.15 -4.47
N LEU A 125 0.40 -24.11 -4.55
CA LEU A 125 1.08 -24.68 -3.39
C LEU A 125 2.07 -23.71 -2.75
N GLN A 126 2.63 -22.77 -3.50
CA GLN A 126 3.59 -21.81 -2.99
C GLN A 126 3.00 -20.89 -1.92
N GLU A 127 1.72 -20.53 -2.04
CA GLU A 127 1.01 -19.75 -1.01
C GLU A 127 0.88 -20.55 0.30
N LEU A 128 0.63 -21.87 0.21
CA LEU A 128 0.58 -22.73 1.39
C LEU A 128 1.96 -22.89 2.02
N HIS A 129 3.02 -23.03 1.21
CA HIS A 129 4.41 -23.03 1.71
C HIS A 129 4.72 -21.70 2.43
N PHE A 130 4.30 -20.57 1.87
CA PHE A 130 4.45 -19.27 2.54
C PHE A 130 3.79 -19.26 3.91
N LEU A 131 2.50 -19.61 4.00
CA LEU A 131 1.77 -19.60 5.26
C LEU A 131 2.36 -20.59 6.26
N ASN A 132 2.72 -21.81 5.83
CA ASN A 132 3.32 -22.80 6.70
C ASN A 132 4.68 -22.32 7.25
N ASN A 133 5.55 -21.75 6.41
CA ASN A 133 6.83 -21.18 6.85
C ASN A 133 6.63 -20.06 7.90
N LEU A 134 5.62 -19.18 7.71
CA LEU A 134 5.34 -18.12 8.68
C LEU A 134 4.77 -18.68 9.98
N CYS A 135 3.88 -19.68 9.92
CA CYS A 135 3.39 -20.36 11.10
C CYS A 135 4.53 -21.03 11.88
N ASP A 136 5.44 -21.72 11.19
CA ASP A 136 6.61 -22.37 11.80
C ASP A 136 7.55 -21.34 12.47
N LEU A 137 7.73 -20.15 11.88
CA LEU A 137 8.50 -19.06 12.50
C LEU A 137 7.82 -18.53 13.78
N LEU A 138 6.50 -18.37 13.76
CA LEU A 138 5.73 -17.98 14.94
C LEU A 138 5.86 -19.03 16.06
N ASP A 139 5.77 -20.31 15.69
CA ASP A 139 5.93 -21.43 16.64
C ASP A 139 7.37 -21.54 17.19
N GLN A 140 8.37 -21.01 16.47
CA GLN A 140 9.78 -20.88 16.90
C GLN A 140 10.02 -19.63 17.79
N GLY A 141 8.99 -18.83 18.11
CA GLY A 141 9.10 -17.67 18.99
C GLY A 141 9.36 -16.33 18.29
N PHE A 142 9.30 -16.24 16.97
CA PHE A 142 9.26 -14.94 16.29
C PHE A 142 7.91 -14.26 16.54
N HIS A 143 7.90 -12.93 16.63
CA HIS A 143 6.70 -12.14 16.91
C HIS A 143 6.36 -11.23 15.74
N PHE A 144 5.36 -11.60 14.95
CA PHE A 144 4.79 -10.81 13.86
C PHE A 144 3.37 -11.26 13.55
N GLN A 145 2.67 -10.52 12.70
CA GLN A 145 1.34 -10.85 12.19
C GLN A 145 1.40 -11.21 10.71
N ILE A 146 0.51 -12.10 10.26
CA ILE A 146 0.48 -12.58 8.87
C ILE A 146 -0.46 -11.69 8.06
N GLY A 147 -0.03 -11.30 6.85
CA GLY A 147 -0.82 -10.60 5.86
C GLY A 147 -0.75 -11.25 4.47
N LEU A 148 -1.65 -10.84 3.60
CA LEU A 148 -1.70 -11.26 2.20
C LEU A 148 -1.87 -10.05 1.28
N SER A 149 -1.38 -10.13 0.04
CA SER A 149 -1.60 -9.09 -0.95
C SER A 149 -2.02 -9.69 -2.30
N ASN A 150 -2.88 -8.95 -3.02
CA ASN A 150 -3.39 -9.34 -4.34
C ASN A 150 -4.16 -10.67 -4.36
N ILE A 151 -4.91 -10.95 -3.31
CA ILE A 151 -5.72 -12.16 -3.14
C ILE A 151 -7.18 -11.86 -3.47
N GLY A 152 -7.82 -12.70 -4.28
CA GLY A 152 -9.24 -12.62 -4.57
C GLY A 152 -10.12 -13.33 -3.54
N PRO A 153 -11.45 -13.15 -3.58
CA PRO A 153 -12.35 -13.54 -2.51
C PRO A 153 -12.40 -15.04 -2.24
N LYS A 154 -12.42 -15.88 -3.29
CA LYS A 154 -12.43 -17.34 -3.14
C LYS A 154 -11.16 -17.85 -2.48
N ARG A 155 -10.01 -17.34 -2.97
CA ARG A 155 -8.70 -17.76 -2.45
C ARG A 155 -8.50 -17.26 -1.01
N LEU A 156 -8.94 -16.04 -0.71
CA LEU A 156 -8.88 -15.49 0.66
C LEU A 156 -9.58 -16.40 1.67
N LYS A 157 -10.81 -16.81 1.40
CA LYS A 157 -11.56 -17.75 2.27
C LYS A 157 -10.80 -19.05 2.51
N SER A 158 -10.21 -19.62 1.44
CA SER A 158 -9.41 -20.85 1.54
C SER A 158 -8.18 -20.68 2.41
N LEU A 159 -7.46 -19.54 2.30
CA LEU A 159 -6.24 -19.29 3.07
C LEU A 159 -6.53 -18.93 4.54
N ILE A 160 -7.64 -18.24 4.82
CA ILE A 160 -8.15 -18.03 6.19
C ILE A 160 -8.41 -19.39 6.86
N HIS A 161 -9.14 -20.28 6.16
CA HIS A 161 -9.41 -21.64 6.65
C HIS A 161 -8.11 -22.44 6.85
N HIS A 162 -7.11 -22.28 5.97
CA HIS A 162 -5.81 -22.95 6.15
C HIS A 162 -5.09 -22.49 7.42
N LEU A 163 -5.09 -21.17 7.70
CA LEU A 163 -4.48 -20.61 8.91
C LEU A 163 -5.21 -21.04 10.19
N SER A 164 -6.55 -21.12 10.15
CA SER A 164 -7.34 -21.53 11.34
C SER A 164 -7.05 -22.95 11.79
N LYS A 165 -6.63 -23.86 10.90
CA LYS A 165 -6.19 -25.23 11.27
C LYS A 165 -4.91 -25.24 12.13
N ARG A 166 -4.17 -24.16 12.16
CA ARG A 166 -2.95 -23.98 12.98
C ARG A 166 -3.16 -22.96 14.09
N ASP A 167 -4.39 -22.61 14.39
CA ASP A 167 -4.75 -21.57 15.39
C ASP A 167 -4.04 -20.22 15.12
N LYS A 168 -3.89 -19.87 13.83
CA LYS A 168 -3.32 -18.60 13.40
C LYS A 168 -4.39 -17.76 12.69
N LYS A 169 -4.26 -16.43 12.81
CA LYS A 169 -5.18 -15.47 12.19
C LYS A 169 -4.47 -14.61 11.15
N LEU A 170 -5.23 -14.19 10.16
CA LEU A 170 -4.79 -13.21 9.17
C LEU A 170 -5.02 -11.80 9.74
N LYS A 171 -3.99 -10.95 9.69
CA LYS A 171 -4.05 -9.57 10.17
C LYS A 171 -4.52 -8.59 9.10
N SER A 172 -4.00 -8.74 7.87
CA SER A 172 -4.26 -7.76 6.81
C SER A 172 -4.38 -8.39 5.45
N VAL A 173 -5.19 -7.74 4.60
CA VAL A 173 -5.25 -8.00 3.15
C VAL A 173 -4.99 -6.70 2.43
N GLN A 174 -3.99 -6.69 1.54
CA GLN A 174 -3.59 -5.51 0.78
C GLN A 174 -3.93 -5.67 -0.70
N ILE A 175 -4.76 -4.76 -1.25
CA ILE A 175 -5.18 -4.78 -2.66
C ILE A 175 -5.06 -3.39 -3.29
N GLN A 176 -4.99 -3.35 -4.64
CA GLN A 176 -5.12 -2.11 -5.39
C GLN A 176 -6.53 -1.54 -5.18
N PHE A 177 -6.62 -0.38 -4.54
CA PHE A 177 -7.91 0.26 -4.30
C PHE A 177 -7.82 1.79 -4.38
N SER A 178 -8.64 2.37 -5.27
CA SER A 178 -8.73 3.80 -5.51
C SER A 178 -9.99 4.10 -6.31
N LEU A 179 -10.33 5.36 -6.54
CA LEU A 179 -11.38 5.80 -7.46
C LEU A 179 -11.18 5.33 -8.91
N LEU A 180 -9.97 4.90 -9.30
CA LEU A 180 -9.64 4.30 -10.60
C LEU A 180 -9.37 2.80 -10.49
N ALA A 181 -9.76 2.14 -9.43
CA ALA A 181 -9.53 0.71 -9.26
C ALA A 181 -10.23 -0.12 -10.36
N PRO A 182 -9.57 -1.22 -10.82
CA PRO A 182 -10.04 -1.95 -12.00
C PRO A 182 -11.32 -2.77 -11.77
N ASP A 183 -11.56 -3.23 -10.55
CA ASP A 183 -12.65 -4.16 -10.22
C ASP A 183 -13.20 -3.89 -8.81
N LEU A 184 -14.05 -2.87 -8.71
CA LEU A 184 -14.67 -2.50 -7.43
C LEU A 184 -15.58 -3.61 -6.86
N LEU A 185 -16.26 -4.39 -7.71
CA LEU A 185 -17.14 -5.48 -7.27
C LEU A 185 -16.36 -6.57 -6.53
N LYS A 186 -15.25 -7.02 -7.13
CA LYS A 186 -14.35 -8.02 -6.52
C LYS A 186 -13.72 -7.48 -5.25
N GLN A 187 -13.30 -6.23 -5.27
CA GLN A 187 -12.68 -5.57 -4.10
C GLN A 187 -13.67 -5.43 -2.95
N ASN A 188 -14.94 -5.12 -3.22
CA ASN A 188 -16.01 -5.07 -2.22
C ASN A 188 -16.28 -6.46 -1.62
N GLN A 189 -16.21 -7.53 -2.41
CA GLN A 189 -16.31 -8.89 -1.88
C GLN A 189 -15.17 -9.24 -0.94
N VAL A 190 -13.92 -8.86 -1.28
CA VAL A 190 -12.78 -9.05 -0.38
C VAL A 190 -12.93 -8.19 0.87
N LYS A 191 -13.38 -6.93 0.74
CA LYS A 191 -13.64 -6.05 1.89
C LYS A 191 -14.66 -6.66 2.85
N LYS A 192 -15.76 -7.21 2.32
CA LYS A 192 -16.77 -7.91 3.14
C LYS A 192 -16.16 -9.08 3.92
N ILE A 193 -15.34 -9.91 3.29
CA ILE A 193 -14.65 -11.02 3.97
C ILE A 193 -13.71 -10.49 5.07
N CYS A 194 -13.02 -9.39 4.81
CA CYS A 194 -12.16 -8.76 5.80
C CYS A 194 -12.96 -8.28 7.02
N ASP A 195 -14.10 -7.62 6.81
CA ASP A 195 -14.96 -7.14 7.87
C ASP A 195 -15.55 -8.28 8.72
N GLU A 196 -15.97 -9.37 8.08
CA GLU A 196 -16.51 -10.56 8.73
C GLU A 196 -15.46 -11.31 9.58
N ASN A 197 -14.17 -11.11 9.34
CA ASN A 197 -13.06 -11.82 10.01
C ASN A 197 -12.13 -10.91 10.82
N ASP A 198 -12.47 -9.64 11.04
CA ASP A 198 -11.63 -8.63 11.72
C ASP A 198 -10.23 -8.48 11.08
N ILE A 199 -10.17 -8.45 9.76
CA ILE A 199 -8.96 -8.32 8.96
C ILE A 199 -8.84 -6.89 8.45
N ASP A 200 -7.70 -6.22 8.67
CA ASP A 200 -7.44 -4.90 8.14
C ASP A 200 -7.38 -4.92 6.60
N PHE A 201 -8.22 -4.14 5.94
CA PHE A 201 -8.16 -3.94 4.49
C PHE A 201 -7.24 -2.77 4.16
N LEU A 202 -6.10 -3.06 3.54
CA LEU A 202 -5.09 -2.09 3.14
C LEU A 202 -5.23 -1.76 1.64
N ALA A 203 -5.29 -0.48 1.30
CA ALA A 203 -5.39 -0.01 -0.09
C ALA A 203 -4.04 0.49 -0.61
N TYR A 204 -3.39 -0.26 -1.52
CA TYR A 204 -2.23 0.31 -2.21
C TYR A 204 -2.64 1.11 -3.46
N SER A 205 -1.78 2.05 -3.89
CA SER A 205 -2.04 3.01 -4.97
C SER A 205 -3.35 3.80 -4.83
N PRO A 206 -3.68 4.33 -3.64
CA PRO A 206 -4.96 5.04 -3.43
C PRO A 206 -5.09 6.33 -4.27
N LEU A 207 -3.96 6.87 -4.75
CA LEU A 207 -3.89 8.04 -5.64
C LEU A 207 -3.62 7.66 -7.10
N SER A 208 -3.68 6.36 -7.47
CA SER A 208 -3.43 5.86 -8.84
C SER A 208 -2.14 6.42 -9.43
N PHE A 209 -1.01 6.22 -8.72
CA PHE A 209 0.33 6.72 -9.07
C PHE A 209 0.44 8.25 -9.19
N GLY A 210 -0.54 8.98 -8.68
CA GLY A 210 -0.64 10.45 -8.73
C GLY A 210 -1.58 10.99 -9.80
N ILE A 211 -2.24 10.14 -10.61
CA ILE A 211 -3.21 10.56 -11.61
C ILE A 211 -4.35 11.37 -10.97
N LEU A 212 -4.86 10.93 -9.82
CA LEU A 212 -5.94 11.61 -9.11
C LEU A 212 -5.54 12.97 -8.51
N CYS A 213 -4.25 13.30 -8.53
CA CYS A 213 -3.73 14.59 -8.04
C CYS A 213 -3.49 15.62 -9.16
N ILE A 214 -3.66 15.22 -10.42
CA ILE A 214 -3.47 16.11 -11.57
C ILE A 214 -4.57 17.17 -11.58
N ASP A 215 -4.19 18.46 -11.59
CA ASP A 215 -5.14 19.55 -11.73
C ASP A 215 -5.75 19.52 -13.15
N PRO A 216 -7.08 19.32 -13.29
CA PRO A 216 -7.72 19.21 -14.60
C PRO A 216 -7.76 20.55 -15.37
N TYR A 217 -7.54 21.68 -14.67
CA TYR A 217 -7.64 23.04 -15.23
C TYR A 217 -6.29 23.69 -15.50
N LYS A 218 -5.18 22.98 -15.25
CA LYS A 218 -3.82 23.49 -15.46
C LYS A 218 -3.04 22.59 -16.39
N ASP A 219 -2.43 23.19 -17.39
CA ASP A 219 -1.40 22.51 -18.18
C ASP A 219 -0.07 22.61 -17.42
N GLU A 220 0.27 21.55 -16.69
CA GLU A 220 1.50 21.50 -15.89
C GLU A 220 2.63 20.84 -16.67
N ASN A 221 3.69 21.59 -16.90
CA ASN A 221 4.94 21.02 -17.44
C ASN A 221 5.61 20.16 -16.34
N ARG A 222 5.24 18.87 -16.28
CA ARG A 222 5.63 17.95 -15.21
C ARG A 222 6.99 17.33 -15.48
N LYS A 223 7.98 17.70 -14.70
CA LYS A 223 9.26 16.98 -14.67
C LYS A 223 9.05 15.59 -14.03
N SER A 224 8.95 14.55 -14.87
CA SER A 224 8.74 13.17 -14.40
C SER A 224 9.58 12.19 -15.24
N THR A 225 9.57 10.91 -14.87
CA THR A 225 10.21 9.87 -15.69
C THR A 225 9.38 9.61 -16.95
N ILE A 226 10.03 9.09 -17.99
CA ILE A 226 9.37 8.73 -19.26
C ILE A 226 8.16 7.82 -19.01
N LEU A 227 8.32 6.81 -18.13
CA LEU A 227 7.24 5.87 -17.81
C LEU A 227 6.04 6.56 -17.15
N ARG A 228 6.27 7.54 -16.27
CA ARG A 228 5.18 8.31 -15.64
C ARG A 228 4.53 9.28 -16.61
N ASN A 229 5.28 9.89 -17.50
CA ASN A 229 4.72 10.77 -18.53
C ASN A 229 3.78 9.98 -19.45
N ILE A 230 4.21 8.83 -19.97
CA ILE A 230 3.36 7.93 -20.77
C ILE A 230 2.10 7.52 -19.98
N LEU A 231 2.24 7.19 -18.69
CA LEU A 231 1.09 6.87 -17.87
C LEU A 231 0.12 8.06 -17.78
N PHE A 232 0.60 9.25 -17.49
CA PHE A 232 -0.22 10.44 -17.34
C PHE A 232 -0.94 10.80 -18.64
N GLU A 233 -0.25 10.85 -19.76
CA GLU A 233 -0.82 11.10 -21.10
C GLU A 233 -1.97 10.13 -21.40
N ASN A 234 -1.79 8.84 -21.08
CA ASN A 234 -2.80 7.82 -21.30
C ASN A 234 -4.05 7.96 -20.43
N TYR A 235 -3.95 8.62 -19.27
CA TYR A 235 -5.06 8.75 -18.32
C TYR A 235 -5.64 10.15 -18.21
N GLU A 236 -4.95 11.18 -18.68
CA GLU A 236 -5.36 12.57 -18.49
C GLU A 236 -6.75 12.86 -19.06
N LYS A 237 -6.99 12.57 -20.35
CA LYS A 237 -8.30 12.76 -20.98
C LYS A 237 -9.38 11.83 -20.41
N PRO A 238 -9.17 10.50 -20.33
CA PRO A 238 -10.22 9.58 -19.88
C PRO A 238 -10.66 9.79 -18.41
N THR A 239 -9.83 10.43 -17.57
CA THR A 239 -10.14 10.68 -16.16
C THR A 239 -10.52 12.11 -15.84
N TYR A 240 -10.73 12.95 -16.86
CA TYR A 240 -11.00 14.39 -16.70
C TYR A 240 -12.17 14.65 -15.77
N GLU A 241 -13.33 14.03 -16.02
CA GLU A 241 -14.57 14.22 -15.23
C GLU A 241 -14.33 13.86 -13.75
N LEU A 242 -13.66 12.75 -13.48
CA LEU A 242 -13.36 12.34 -12.11
C LEU A 242 -12.39 13.32 -11.43
N ARG A 243 -11.36 13.78 -12.14
CA ARG A 243 -10.42 14.76 -11.59
C ARG A 243 -11.06 16.13 -11.37
N SER A 244 -11.98 16.53 -12.27
CA SER A 244 -12.77 17.76 -12.09
C SER A 244 -13.69 17.67 -10.87
N CYS A 245 -14.35 16.53 -10.66
CA CYS A 245 -15.16 16.29 -9.47
C CYS A 245 -14.29 16.37 -8.19
N LEU A 246 -13.13 15.69 -8.16
CA LEU A 246 -12.17 15.78 -7.05
C LEU A 246 -11.74 17.23 -6.78
N LYS A 247 -11.41 17.98 -7.85
CA LYS A 247 -10.96 19.37 -7.74
C LYS A 247 -12.04 20.29 -7.19
N ASN A 248 -13.30 20.12 -7.61
CA ASN A 248 -14.42 20.92 -7.14
C ASN A 248 -14.66 20.70 -5.64
N ILE A 249 -14.67 19.44 -5.17
CA ILE A 249 -14.78 19.13 -3.75
C ILE A 249 -13.58 19.71 -2.98
N ALA A 250 -12.37 19.55 -3.53
CA ALA A 250 -11.14 20.06 -2.93
C ALA A 250 -11.19 21.59 -2.74
N ASN A 251 -11.66 22.33 -3.75
CA ASN A 251 -11.83 23.78 -3.69
C ASN A 251 -12.86 24.19 -2.64
N GLN A 252 -14.05 23.55 -2.62
CA GLN A 252 -15.10 23.82 -1.62
C GLN A 252 -14.64 23.58 -0.19
N ARG A 253 -13.75 22.61 0.02
CA ARG A 253 -13.20 22.22 1.32
C ARG A 253 -11.89 22.92 1.67
N SER A 254 -11.30 23.69 0.75
CA SER A 254 -9.96 24.29 0.90
C SER A 254 -8.89 23.25 1.22
N VAL A 255 -8.91 22.10 0.52
CA VAL A 255 -7.98 20.97 0.68
C VAL A 255 -7.39 20.53 -0.68
N SER A 256 -6.47 19.59 -0.68
CA SER A 256 -5.94 19.01 -1.93
C SER A 256 -6.85 17.91 -2.49
N GLN A 257 -6.77 17.67 -3.82
CA GLN A 257 -7.42 16.51 -4.46
C GLN A 257 -6.95 15.19 -3.84
N ALA A 258 -5.67 15.11 -3.44
CA ALA A 258 -5.13 13.95 -2.76
C ALA A 258 -5.88 13.66 -1.45
N GLN A 259 -6.14 14.70 -0.64
CA GLN A 259 -6.91 14.54 0.60
C GLN A 259 -8.34 14.04 0.34
N VAL A 260 -9.00 14.50 -0.72
CA VAL A 260 -10.35 14.05 -1.11
C VAL A 260 -10.32 12.56 -1.48
N ALA A 261 -9.39 12.15 -2.34
CA ALA A 261 -9.26 10.76 -2.77
C ALA A 261 -8.91 9.80 -1.60
N ILE A 262 -8.05 10.23 -0.68
CA ILE A 262 -7.71 9.45 0.52
C ILE A 262 -8.92 9.37 1.48
N ASN A 263 -9.65 10.47 1.66
CA ASN A 263 -10.87 10.47 2.46
C ASN A 263 -11.93 9.52 1.91
N TRP A 264 -12.03 9.38 0.58
CA TRP A 264 -12.95 8.43 -0.04
C TRP A 264 -12.61 6.97 0.35
N CYS A 265 -11.32 6.61 0.45
CA CYS A 265 -10.93 5.31 0.98
C CYS A 265 -11.29 5.17 2.47
N CYS A 266 -10.94 6.17 3.28
CA CYS A 266 -11.19 6.16 4.72
C CYS A 266 -12.68 6.11 5.08
N TYR A 267 -13.55 6.74 4.26
CA TYR A 267 -15.01 6.72 4.46
C TYR A 267 -15.59 5.30 4.46
N GLN A 268 -14.93 4.39 3.77
CA GLN A 268 -15.31 2.97 3.67
C GLN A 268 -14.64 2.08 4.73
N GLY A 269 -13.96 2.66 5.72
CA GLY A 269 -13.21 1.90 6.72
C GLY A 269 -11.94 1.23 6.18
N ILE A 270 -11.45 1.68 5.02
CA ILE A 270 -10.25 1.16 4.35
C ILE A 270 -9.04 1.97 4.81
N ILE A 271 -7.89 1.31 4.96
CA ILE A 271 -6.62 1.92 5.35
C ILE A 271 -5.79 2.20 4.10
N PRO A 272 -5.72 3.43 3.57
CA PRO A 272 -4.92 3.76 2.42
C PRO A 272 -3.43 3.80 2.77
N LEU A 273 -2.61 3.20 1.91
CA LEU A 273 -1.14 3.25 1.97
C LEU A 273 -0.65 4.30 0.98
N VAL A 274 -0.29 5.47 1.49
CA VAL A 274 0.03 6.64 0.68
C VAL A 274 1.53 6.73 0.47
N GLY A 275 1.96 6.73 -0.80
CA GLY A 275 3.36 6.99 -1.15
C GLY A 275 3.69 8.46 -0.96
N MET A 276 4.62 8.76 -0.07
CA MET A 276 5.12 10.13 0.19
C MET A 276 6.65 10.15 0.13
N ARG A 277 7.21 11.19 -0.48
CA ARG A 277 8.65 11.37 -0.70
C ARG A 277 9.17 12.71 -0.22
N THR A 278 8.28 13.58 0.23
CA THR A 278 8.63 14.90 0.73
C THR A 278 7.83 15.24 1.97
N LYS A 279 8.42 16.02 2.84
CA LYS A 279 7.78 16.56 4.04
C LYS A 279 6.49 17.33 3.74
N SER A 280 6.45 18.08 2.63
CA SER A 280 5.23 18.80 2.21
C SER A 280 4.06 17.86 1.89
N GLN A 281 4.33 16.71 1.24
CA GLN A 281 3.31 15.69 1.01
C GLN A 281 2.78 15.10 2.32
N VAL A 282 3.65 14.85 3.29
CA VAL A 282 3.23 14.37 4.62
C VAL A 282 2.34 15.40 5.33
N ILE A 283 2.74 16.68 5.29
CA ILE A 283 1.95 17.78 5.89
C ILE A 283 0.57 17.86 5.24
N ASP A 284 0.50 17.81 3.92
CA ASP A 284 -0.76 17.84 3.19
C ASP A 284 -1.66 16.65 3.56
N ILE A 285 -1.18 15.43 3.42
CA ILE A 285 -1.97 14.22 3.68
C ILE A 285 -2.38 14.10 5.17
N SER A 286 -1.57 14.59 6.10
CA SER A 286 -1.94 14.57 7.52
C SER A 286 -3.22 15.35 7.85
N ASN A 287 -3.59 16.33 7.02
CA ASN A 287 -4.82 17.07 7.21
C ASN A 287 -6.08 16.23 6.95
N VAL A 288 -5.95 15.06 6.28
CA VAL A 288 -7.06 14.08 6.13
C VAL A 288 -7.65 13.68 7.49
N PHE A 289 -6.84 13.67 8.55
CA PHE A 289 -7.33 13.34 9.90
C PHE A 289 -8.32 14.37 10.47
N LYS A 290 -8.36 15.58 9.93
CA LYS A 290 -9.12 16.74 10.47
C LYS A 290 -10.52 16.88 9.91
N TRP A 291 -10.88 16.20 8.83
CA TRP A 291 -12.17 16.36 8.17
C TRP A 291 -12.66 15.07 7.53
N ASN A 292 -13.95 14.97 7.22
CA ASN A 292 -14.57 13.80 6.57
C ASN A 292 -15.38 14.25 5.35
N LEU A 293 -15.43 13.38 4.31
CA LEU A 293 -16.45 13.50 3.27
C LEU A 293 -17.84 13.37 3.90
N ASN A 294 -18.79 14.14 3.41
CA ASN A 294 -20.19 13.89 3.69
C ASN A 294 -20.76 12.81 2.74
N LYS A 295 -21.98 12.36 3.01
CA LYS A 295 -22.65 11.30 2.25
C LYS A 295 -22.85 11.68 0.77
N THR A 296 -23.17 12.94 0.49
CA THR A 296 -23.41 13.44 -0.87
C THR A 296 -22.11 13.48 -1.67
N GLU A 297 -21.02 14.00 -1.09
CA GLU A 297 -19.69 14.01 -1.73
C GLU A 297 -19.17 12.61 -2.02
N PHE A 298 -19.38 11.69 -1.06
CA PHE A 298 -19.00 10.28 -1.25
C PHE A 298 -19.78 9.63 -2.40
N ALA A 299 -21.11 9.81 -2.44
CA ALA A 299 -21.97 9.24 -3.47
C ALA A 299 -21.62 9.80 -4.86
N LEU A 300 -21.38 11.12 -4.96
CA LEU A 300 -20.96 11.77 -6.20
C LEU A 300 -19.63 11.20 -6.71
N LEU A 301 -18.62 11.07 -5.84
CA LEU A 301 -17.32 10.48 -6.20
C LEU A 301 -17.47 9.02 -6.67
N GLN A 302 -18.36 8.26 -6.01
CA GLN A 302 -18.62 6.87 -6.37
C GLN A 302 -19.28 6.77 -7.76
N GLU A 303 -20.25 7.62 -8.06
CA GLU A 303 -20.94 7.68 -9.34
C GLU A 303 -19.97 8.07 -10.47
N VAL A 304 -19.23 9.16 -10.33
CA VAL A 304 -18.27 9.61 -11.33
C VAL A 304 -17.14 8.61 -11.50
N SER A 305 -16.69 7.98 -10.39
CA SER A 305 -15.75 6.87 -10.46
C SER A 305 -16.29 5.72 -11.31
N ASN A 306 -17.52 5.26 -11.08
CA ASN A 306 -18.11 4.14 -11.82
C ASN A 306 -18.22 4.44 -13.33
N ASN A 307 -18.54 5.68 -13.68
CA ASN A 307 -18.70 6.14 -15.06
C ASN A 307 -17.36 6.52 -15.74
N CYS A 308 -16.24 6.48 -15.02
CA CYS A 308 -14.94 6.85 -15.58
C CYS A 308 -14.55 5.92 -16.73
N LEU A 309 -14.23 6.53 -17.89
CA LEU A 309 -13.97 5.84 -19.15
C LEU A 309 -12.78 4.89 -19.10
N LYS A 310 -11.83 5.12 -18.20
CA LYS A 310 -10.62 4.29 -18.08
C LYS A 310 -10.27 4.02 -16.63
N LYS A 311 -10.19 2.74 -16.29
CA LYS A 311 -9.72 2.27 -15.00
C LYS A 311 -8.26 1.84 -15.06
N MET A 312 -7.59 1.82 -13.91
CA MET A 312 -6.25 1.25 -13.80
C MET A 312 -6.25 -0.23 -14.21
N PRO A 313 -5.18 -0.72 -14.83
CA PRO A 313 -5.10 -2.14 -15.16
C PRO A 313 -5.11 -2.98 -13.88
N SER A 314 -5.75 -4.14 -13.96
CA SER A 314 -5.69 -5.14 -12.88
C SER A 314 -4.27 -5.61 -12.67
N ASN A 315 -3.88 -5.84 -11.43
CA ASN A 315 -2.61 -6.48 -11.14
C ASN A 315 -2.62 -7.90 -11.76
N PRO A 316 -1.68 -8.23 -12.67
CA PRO A 316 -1.66 -9.53 -13.36
C PRO A 316 -1.52 -10.72 -12.42
N PHE A 317 -0.94 -10.50 -11.24
CA PHE A 317 -0.75 -11.51 -10.21
C PHE A 317 -1.92 -11.61 -9.22
N SER A 318 -3.02 -10.88 -9.40
CA SER A 318 -4.20 -11.02 -8.55
C SER A 318 -4.93 -12.33 -8.82
N SER A 319 -5.29 -13.08 -7.78
CA SER A 319 -6.14 -14.27 -7.89
C SER A 319 -7.64 -13.91 -7.98
N TYR A 320 -8.46 -14.92 -8.28
CA TYR A 320 -9.92 -14.81 -8.30
C TYR A 320 -10.54 -15.23 -6.96
#